data_5abe6b33d09ff27e763a8033f08f3728
#
_entry.id   5abe6b33d09ff27e763a8033f08f3728
#
_cell.length_a   1.000
_cell.length_b   1.000
_cell.length_c   1.000
_cell.angle_alpha   90.00
_cell.angle_beta   90.00
_cell.angle_gamma   90.00
#
_symmetry.space_group_name_H-M   'P 1'
#
loop_
_entity.id
_entity.type
_entity.pdbx_description
1 polymer ?
#
loop_
_entity_poly.entity_id
_entity_poly.type
_entity_poly.pdbx_seq_one_letter_code
_entity_poly.pdbx_strand_id
1 'polypeptide(L)'
;MSRKSPRIAERIAGLSGGAWDAHYLGYFDCFNRQEFYEAHDVLEELWLAGGRSASNYAFHKGLIQLAGAFVHLQKDRLSPAVALFNLADNNLRQYPAIHDGIDLTGVLGLIDDWRGRVGKNPGEPNPLRSGPPPRLAPPGEAWR
;
A
#
# COMPACT_ATOMS: atom_id res chain seq x y z
N MET A 1 -23.97 -5.90 0.34
CA MET A 1 -22.77 -6.17 1.13
C MET A 1 -21.69 -6.80 0.26
N SER A 2 -20.48 -6.31 0.37
CA SER A 2 -19.36 -6.87 -0.42
C SER A 2 -19.02 -8.29 0.05
N ARG A 3 -18.70 -9.18 -0.90
CA ARG A 3 -18.23 -10.54 -0.57
C ARG A 3 -16.88 -10.52 0.15
N LYS A 4 -16.15 -9.40 0.07
CA LYS A 4 -14.87 -9.22 0.77
C LYS A 4 -15.04 -9.06 2.27
N SER A 5 -16.14 -8.47 2.72
CA SER A 5 -16.29 -8.03 4.12
C SER A 5 -16.06 -9.12 5.17
N PRO A 6 -16.63 -10.35 5.04
CA PRO A 6 -16.34 -11.40 6.02
C PRO A 6 -14.88 -11.83 6.01
N ARG A 7 -14.24 -11.91 4.84
CA ARG A 7 -12.84 -12.29 4.71
C ARG A 7 -11.92 -11.22 5.34
N ILE A 8 -12.26 -9.95 5.10
CA ILE A 8 -11.51 -8.82 5.66
C ILE A 8 -11.65 -8.82 7.18
N ALA A 9 -12.87 -8.97 7.71
CA ALA A 9 -13.11 -9.00 9.14
C ALA A 9 -12.28 -10.09 9.82
N GLU A 10 -12.21 -11.27 9.23
CA GLU A 10 -11.40 -12.38 9.75
C GLU A 10 -9.90 -12.00 9.74
N ARG A 11 -9.44 -11.40 8.66
CA ARG A 11 -8.04 -11.05 8.46
C ARG A 11 -7.54 -10.02 9.48
N ILE A 12 -8.39 -9.10 9.93
CA ILE A 12 -8.03 -8.02 10.84
C ILE A 12 -8.52 -8.24 12.28
N ALA A 13 -9.05 -9.41 12.58
CA ALA A 13 -9.72 -9.68 13.86
C ALA A 13 -8.83 -9.43 15.08
N GLY A 14 -7.53 -9.63 14.98
CA GLY A 14 -6.59 -9.40 16.08
C GLY A 14 -6.06 -7.99 16.21
N LEU A 15 -6.48 -7.07 15.34
CA LEU A 15 -5.88 -5.75 15.21
C LEU A 15 -6.72 -4.62 15.81
N SER A 16 -7.92 -4.92 16.34
CA SER A 16 -8.79 -3.92 16.93
C SER A 16 -8.33 -3.55 18.34
N GLY A 17 -8.77 -2.38 18.82
CA GLY A 17 -8.50 -1.92 20.18
C GLY A 17 -7.28 -1.05 20.36
N GLY A 18 -6.49 -0.80 19.31
CA GLY A 18 -5.35 0.11 19.36
C GLY A 18 -5.70 1.53 18.94
N ALA A 19 -4.68 2.39 18.84
CA ALA A 19 -4.83 3.79 18.43
C ALA A 19 -5.22 3.95 16.96
N TRP A 20 -4.98 2.93 16.14
CA TRP A 20 -5.20 2.98 14.71
C TRP A 20 -6.33 2.02 14.31
N ASP A 21 -7.07 2.41 13.26
CA ASP A 21 -8.12 1.55 12.70
C ASP A 21 -7.55 0.19 12.28
N ALA A 22 -8.31 -0.87 12.55
CA ALA A 22 -7.87 -2.24 12.24
C ALA A 22 -7.63 -2.47 10.76
N HIS A 23 -8.40 -1.82 9.87
CA HIS A 23 -8.18 -1.90 8.43
C HIS A 23 -6.85 -1.26 8.03
N TYR A 24 -6.52 -0.13 8.64
CA TYR A 24 -5.27 0.55 8.40
C TYR A 24 -4.08 -0.32 8.83
N LEU A 25 -4.14 -0.88 10.04
CA LEU A 25 -3.10 -1.81 10.52
C LEU A 25 -3.02 -3.06 9.64
N GLY A 26 -4.17 -3.57 9.24
CA GLY A 26 -4.24 -4.76 8.39
C GLY A 26 -3.57 -4.58 7.04
N TYR A 27 -3.64 -3.36 6.49
CA TYR A 27 -2.93 -3.03 5.26
C TYR A 27 -1.42 -3.31 5.40
N PHE A 28 -0.80 -2.81 6.47
CA PHE A 28 0.64 -2.99 6.68
C PHE A 28 0.99 -4.46 6.96
N ASP A 29 0.16 -5.16 7.73
CA ASP A 29 0.38 -6.57 8.00
C ASP A 29 0.35 -7.40 6.72
N CYS A 30 -0.67 -7.21 5.89
CA CYS A 30 -0.79 -7.91 4.62
C CYS A 30 0.34 -7.53 3.65
N PHE A 31 0.62 -6.24 3.53
CA PHE A 31 1.68 -5.75 2.65
C PHE A 31 3.02 -6.41 3.00
N ASN A 32 3.37 -6.43 4.28
CA ASN A 32 4.66 -6.95 4.73
C ASN A 32 4.77 -8.48 4.61
N ARG A 33 3.64 -9.16 4.46
CA ARG A 33 3.60 -10.60 4.15
C ARG A 33 3.55 -10.88 2.65
N GLN A 34 3.68 -9.85 1.82
CA GLN A 34 3.56 -9.93 0.37
C GLN A 34 2.16 -10.35 -0.10
N GLU A 35 1.17 -10.17 0.74
CA GLU A 35 -0.22 -10.37 0.40
C GLU A 35 -0.78 -9.02 -0.10
N PHE A 36 -0.30 -8.60 -1.26
CA PHE A 36 -0.58 -7.25 -1.79
C PHE A 36 -2.04 -7.08 -2.21
N TYR A 37 -2.65 -8.12 -2.75
CA TYR A 37 -4.06 -8.07 -3.11
C TYR A 37 -4.93 -7.90 -1.87
N GLU A 38 -4.64 -8.65 -0.81
CA GLU A 38 -5.34 -8.54 0.46
C GLU A 38 -5.11 -7.18 1.12
N ALA A 39 -3.90 -6.63 1.04
CA ALA A 39 -3.61 -5.29 1.54
C ALA A 39 -4.48 -4.25 0.83
N HIS A 40 -4.58 -4.35 -0.49
CA HIS A 40 -5.44 -3.49 -1.30
C HIS A 40 -6.90 -3.59 -0.82
N ASP A 41 -7.43 -4.80 -0.68
CA ASP A 41 -8.82 -5.01 -0.31
C ASP A 41 -9.15 -4.50 1.09
N VAL A 42 -8.28 -4.75 2.06
CA VAL A 42 -8.49 -4.32 3.45
C VAL A 42 -8.61 -2.80 3.52
N LEU A 43 -7.69 -2.08 2.90
CA LEU A 43 -7.70 -0.63 2.98
C LEU A 43 -8.79 -0.02 2.11
N GLU A 44 -9.14 -0.65 0.99
CA GLU A 44 -10.23 -0.18 0.14
C GLU A 44 -11.55 -0.10 0.90
N GLU A 45 -11.82 -1.04 1.81
CA GLU A 45 -13.03 -1.01 2.62
C GLU A 45 -13.08 0.24 3.48
N LEU A 46 -11.98 0.62 4.13
CA LEU A 46 -11.88 1.85 4.91
C LEU A 46 -12.02 3.09 4.02
N TRP A 47 -11.37 3.09 2.87
CA TRP A 47 -11.40 4.19 1.92
C TRP A 47 -12.81 4.45 1.40
N LEU A 48 -13.55 3.41 1.04
CA LEU A 48 -14.93 3.53 0.56
C LEU A 48 -15.86 4.05 1.65
N ALA A 49 -15.65 3.60 2.89
CA ALA A 49 -16.47 4.04 4.02
C ALA A 49 -16.30 5.54 4.31
N GLY A 50 -15.10 6.09 4.10
CA GLY A 50 -14.81 7.50 4.36
C GLY A 50 -15.37 8.46 3.31
N GLY A 51 -15.46 8.02 2.06
CA GLY A 51 -15.98 8.83 0.96
C GLY A 51 -15.01 9.91 0.48
N ARG A 52 -15.37 10.56 -0.61
CA ARG A 52 -14.52 11.54 -1.31
C ARG A 52 -14.21 12.80 -0.49
N SER A 53 -15.08 13.15 0.44
CA SER A 53 -14.90 14.35 1.26
C SER A 53 -13.99 14.10 2.47
N ALA A 54 -13.61 12.86 2.73
CA ALA A 54 -12.72 12.55 3.84
C ALA A 54 -11.33 13.15 3.60
N SER A 55 -10.73 13.70 4.68
CA SER A 55 -9.40 14.31 4.59
C SER A 55 -8.33 13.31 4.15
N ASN A 56 -8.52 12.03 4.45
CA ASN A 56 -7.59 10.96 4.08
C ASN A 56 -7.94 10.24 2.77
N TYR A 57 -8.86 10.80 1.98
CA TYR A 57 -9.27 10.15 0.74
C TYR A 57 -8.07 9.83 -0.16
N ALA A 58 -7.26 10.84 -0.48
CA ALA A 58 -6.11 10.65 -1.35
C ALA A 58 -5.00 9.84 -0.66
N PHE A 59 -4.86 9.97 0.66
CA PHE A 59 -3.88 9.21 1.43
C PHE A 59 -4.15 7.70 1.33
N HIS A 60 -5.36 7.28 1.65
CA HIS A 60 -5.73 5.87 1.55
C HIS A 60 -5.68 5.38 0.11
N LYS A 61 -6.15 6.20 -0.83
CA LYS A 61 -6.11 5.85 -2.25
C LYS A 61 -4.67 5.61 -2.72
N GLY A 62 -3.73 6.45 -2.29
CA GLY A 62 -2.32 6.29 -2.64
C GLY A 62 -1.73 4.99 -2.10
N LEU A 63 -2.04 4.62 -0.85
CA LEU A 63 -1.58 3.35 -0.28
C LEU A 63 -2.21 2.15 -1.00
N ILE A 64 -3.49 2.24 -1.38
CA ILE A 64 -4.17 1.20 -2.15
C ILE A 64 -3.48 1.02 -3.51
N GLN A 65 -3.15 2.13 -4.18
CA GLN A 65 -2.46 2.10 -5.46
C GLN A 65 -1.05 1.52 -5.35
N LEU A 66 -0.36 1.81 -4.23
CA LEU A 66 0.94 1.22 -3.96
C LEU A 66 0.86 -0.30 -3.89
N ALA A 67 -0.08 -0.84 -3.12
CA ALA A 67 -0.29 -2.28 -3.07
C ALA A 67 -0.66 -2.84 -4.44
N GLY A 68 -1.52 -2.13 -5.18
CA GLY A 68 -1.91 -2.53 -6.54
C GLY A 68 -0.73 -2.62 -7.51
N ALA A 69 0.25 -1.72 -7.37
CA ALA A 69 1.47 -1.78 -8.19
C ALA A 69 2.19 -3.12 -7.97
N PHE A 70 2.32 -3.56 -6.72
CA PHE A 70 2.96 -4.83 -6.42
C PHE A 70 2.11 -6.03 -6.83
N VAL A 71 0.77 -5.93 -6.81
CA VAL A 71 -0.10 -6.96 -7.40
C VAL A 71 0.25 -7.15 -8.87
N HIS A 72 0.42 -6.06 -9.62
CA HIS A 72 0.79 -6.16 -11.03
C HIS A 72 2.18 -6.76 -11.21
N LEU A 73 3.14 -6.40 -10.34
CA LEU A 73 4.47 -7.02 -10.41
C LEU A 73 4.40 -8.52 -10.13
N GLN A 74 3.54 -8.98 -9.22
CA GLN A 74 3.33 -10.41 -8.99
C GLN A 74 2.83 -11.14 -10.23
N LYS A 75 2.16 -10.42 -11.12
CA LYS A 75 1.61 -10.95 -12.38
C LYS A 75 2.48 -10.60 -13.59
N ASP A 76 3.68 -10.10 -13.36
CA ASP A 76 4.62 -9.68 -14.40
C ASP A 76 4.04 -8.62 -15.36
N ARG A 77 3.16 -7.76 -14.84
CA ARG A 77 2.56 -6.66 -15.60
C ARG A 77 3.29 -5.37 -15.27
N LEU A 78 4.44 -5.14 -15.92
CA LEU A 78 5.36 -4.07 -15.54
C LEU A 78 4.79 -2.67 -15.82
N SER A 79 4.20 -2.47 -16.98
CA SER A 79 3.66 -1.15 -17.36
C SER A 79 2.52 -0.68 -16.43
N PRO A 80 1.50 -1.50 -16.13
CA PRO A 80 0.49 -1.10 -15.15
C PRO A 80 1.07 -0.85 -13.76
N ALA A 81 2.10 -1.60 -13.37
CA ALA A 81 2.76 -1.39 -12.08
C ALA A 81 3.36 0.02 -12.00
N VAL A 82 4.10 0.44 -13.03
CA VAL A 82 4.68 1.79 -13.07
C VAL A 82 3.60 2.85 -13.02
N ALA A 83 2.51 2.67 -13.76
CA ALA A 83 1.39 3.62 -13.74
C ALA A 83 0.82 3.79 -12.34
N LEU A 84 0.65 2.69 -11.59
CA LEU A 84 0.14 2.75 -10.23
C LEU A 84 1.16 3.35 -9.26
N PHE A 85 2.45 3.09 -9.43
CA PHE A 85 3.47 3.78 -8.63
C PHE A 85 3.38 5.29 -8.81
N ASN A 86 3.19 5.75 -10.04
CA ASN A 86 3.06 7.19 -10.32
C ASN A 86 1.82 7.79 -9.65
N LEU A 87 0.68 7.10 -9.71
CA LEU A 87 -0.54 7.56 -9.07
C LEU A 87 -0.41 7.58 -7.55
N ALA A 88 0.21 6.55 -6.97
CA ALA A 88 0.46 6.49 -5.53
C ALA A 88 1.34 7.67 -5.08
N ASP A 89 2.41 7.94 -5.81
CA ASP A 89 3.30 9.07 -5.54
C ASP A 89 2.49 10.39 -5.52
N ASN A 90 1.72 10.64 -6.56
CA ASN A 90 0.93 11.87 -6.66
C ASN A 90 -0.05 12.04 -5.52
N ASN A 91 -0.70 10.97 -5.09
CA ASN A 91 -1.67 11.03 -3.99
C ASN A 91 -0.98 11.22 -2.64
N LEU A 92 0.08 10.45 -2.36
CA LEU A 92 0.75 10.49 -1.06
C LEU A 92 1.53 11.79 -0.86
N ARG A 93 2.03 12.39 -1.94
CA ARG A 93 2.80 13.63 -1.88
C ARG A 93 1.99 14.82 -1.39
N GLN A 94 0.66 14.72 -1.35
CA GLN A 94 -0.22 15.77 -0.87
C GLN A 94 -0.23 15.89 0.66
N TYR A 95 0.39 14.97 1.38
CA TYR A 95 0.35 14.91 2.84
C TYR A 95 1.72 15.22 3.45
N PRO A 96 1.77 15.58 4.74
CA PRO A 96 3.05 15.88 5.41
C PRO A 96 4.00 14.69 5.42
N ALA A 97 5.28 14.96 5.66
CA ALA A 97 6.31 13.93 5.73
C ALA A 97 5.97 12.83 6.72
N ILE A 98 5.25 13.18 7.77
CA ILE A 98 4.75 12.22 8.76
C ILE A 98 3.25 12.40 8.82
N HIS A 99 2.51 11.32 8.60
CA HIS A 99 1.06 11.38 8.55
C HIS A 99 0.49 10.04 9.04
N ASP A 100 -0.50 10.11 9.92
CA ASP A 100 -1.15 8.93 10.50
C ASP A 100 -0.15 7.88 10.95
N GLY A 101 0.87 8.32 11.67
CA GLY A 101 1.84 7.44 12.32
C GLY A 101 2.87 6.82 11.40
N ILE A 102 2.93 7.18 10.11
CA ILE A 102 3.92 6.63 9.20
C ILE A 102 4.82 7.72 8.60
N ASP A 103 6.01 7.30 8.20
CA ASP A 103 6.98 8.15 7.53
C ASP A 103 6.71 8.12 6.03
N LEU A 104 6.00 9.13 5.52
CA LEU A 104 5.69 9.22 4.09
C LEU A 104 6.91 9.52 3.25
N THR A 105 7.91 10.20 3.80
CA THR A 105 9.16 10.41 3.07
C THR A 105 9.80 9.07 2.71
N GLY A 106 9.80 8.13 3.67
CA GLY A 106 10.30 6.77 3.44
C GLY A 106 9.46 6.01 2.42
N VAL A 107 8.14 6.16 2.47
CA VAL A 107 7.23 5.51 1.50
C VAL A 107 7.48 6.04 0.09
N LEU A 108 7.60 7.37 -0.06
CA LEU A 108 7.88 7.98 -1.36
C LEU A 108 9.25 7.52 -1.91
N GLY A 109 10.23 7.37 -1.02
CA GLY A 109 11.54 6.83 -1.39
C GLY A 109 11.45 5.38 -1.89
N LEU A 110 10.63 4.56 -1.24
CA LEU A 110 10.39 3.19 -1.67
C LEU A 110 9.74 3.16 -3.07
N ILE A 111 8.74 4.02 -3.29
CA ILE A 111 8.09 4.12 -4.60
C ILE A 111 9.11 4.49 -5.68
N ASP A 112 9.93 5.49 -5.40
CA ASP A 112 10.95 5.96 -6.34
C ASP A 112 11.95 4.86 -6.67
N ASP A 113 12.42 4.14 -5.65
CA ASP A 113 13.35 3.02 -5.83
C ASP A 113 12.75 1.92 -6.70
N TRP A 114 11.55 1.45 -6.36
CA TRP A 114 10.92 0.36 -7.11
C TRP A 114 10.55 0.78 -8.53
N ARG A 115 10.00 1.99 -8.69
CA ARG A 115 9.68 2.53 -10.00
C ARG A 115 10.92 2.62 -10.86
N GLY A 116 12.04 3.02 -10.26
CA GLY A 116 13.31 3.13 -10.97
C GLY A 116 13.90 1.80 -11.42
N ARG A 117 13.54 0.70 -10.76
CA ARG A 117 14.03 -0.63 -11.12
C ARG A 117 13.16 -1.35 -12.16
N VAL A 118 11.93 -0.91 -12.35
CA VAL A 118 10.99 -1.59 -13.25
C VAL A 118 11.22 -1.09 -14.70
N GLY A 119 11.44 -2.04 -15.60
CA GLY A 119 11.37 -1.74 -17.04
C GLY A 119 12.46 -0.84 -17.61
N LYS A 120 13.59 -0.71 -16.94
CA LYS A 120 14.67 0.12 -17.47
C LYS A 120 15.23 -0.39 -18.79
N ASN A 121 15.32 -1.69 -18.96
CA ASN A 121 15.80 -2.31 -20.18
C ASN A 121 14.87 -3.45 -20.60
N PRO A 122 14.58 -3.58 -21.91
CA PRO A 122 13.80 -4.73 -22.37
C PRO A 122 14.46 -6.05 -21.97
N GLY A 123 13.70 -6.96 -21.41
CA GLY A 123 14.19 -8.26 -21.01
C GLY A 123 14.77 -8.34 -19.61
N GLU A 124 14.83 -7.23 -18.87
CA GLU A 124 15.24 -7.27 -17.48
C GLU A 124 14.22 -8.05 -16.62
N PRO A 125 14.70 -8.85 -15.67
CA PRO A 125 13.77 -9.56 -14.79
C PRO A 125 12.97 -8.61 -13.93
N ASN A 126 11.76 -9.04 -13.57
CA ASN A 126 10.89 -8.34 -12.65
C ASN A 126 11.61 -8.17 -11.30
N PRO A 127 11.79 -6.93 -10.80
CA PRO A 127 12.56 -6.71 -9.56
C PRO A 127 11.96 -7.39 -8.33
N LEU A 128 10.65 -7.66 -8.33
CA LEU A 128 10.01 -8.38 -7.22
C LEU A 128 10.51 -9.82 -7.10
N ARG A 129 11.02 -10.38 -8.20
CA ARG A 129 11.51 -11.76 -8.23
C ARG A 129 13.01 -11.90 -7.99
N SER A 130 13.73 -10.78 -7.96
CA SER A 130 15.20 -10.81 -7.96
C SER A 130 15.85 -10.19 -6.74
N GLY A 131 15.09 -9.90 -5.69
CA GLY A 131 15.63 -9.29 -4.49
C GLY A 131 14.69 -9.35 -3.31
N PRO A 132 15.02 -8.69 -2.20
CA PRO A 132 14.16 -8.66 -1.03
C PRO A 132 12.79 -8.01 -1.36
N PRO A 133 11.70 -8.51 -0.77
CA PRO A 133 10.39 -7.91 -0.98
C PRO A 133 10.31 -6.54 -0.33
N PRO A 134 9.38 -5.67 -0.77
CA PRO A 134 9.19 -4.39 -0.12
C PRO A 134 8.61 -4.58 1.27
N ARG A 135 8.93 -3.65 2.16
CA ARG A 135 8.37 -3.62 3.51
C ARG A 135 8.04 -2.18 3.89
N LEU A 136 6.93 -2.02 4.59
CA LEU A 136 6.50 -0.73 5.13
C LEU A 136 6.51 -0.81 6.66
N ALA A 137 7.09 0.20 7.32
CA ALA A 137 7.02 0.30 8.77
C ALA A 137 5.56 0.60 9.18
N PRO A 138 4.95 -0.22 10.05
CA PRO A 138 3.59 0.03 10.50
C PRO A 138 3.45 1.33 11.28
N PRO A 139 2.22 1.85 11.42
CA PRO A 139 2.01 3.10 12.18
C PRO A 139 2.58 3.04 13.58
N GLY A 140 3.27 4.10 13.98
CA GLY A 140 3.91 4.21 15.30
C GLY A 140 5.26 3.55 15.41
N GLU A 141 5.61 2.57 14.58
CA GLU A 141 6.90 1.88 14.64
C GLU A 141 8.05 2.80 14.22
N ALA A 142 7.80 3.70 13.29
CA ALA A 142 8.81 4.62 12.77
C ALA A 142 9.36 5.59 13.82
N TRP A 143 8.74 5.67 15.00
CA TRP A 143 9.11 6.57 16.08
C TRP A 143 9.92 5.89 17.19
N ARG A 144 10.15 4.62 17.07
CA ARG A 144 10.84 3.84 18.10
C ARG A 144 12.32 3.74 17.81
#